data_1fbc06be1c38a6f24d947441dd2cc97e
#
_entry.id   1fbc06be1c38a6f24d947441dd2cc97e
#
_cell.length_a   1.000
_cell.length_b   1.000
_cell.length_c   1.000
_cell.angle_alpha   90.00
_cell.angle_beta   90.00
_cell.angle_gamma   90.00
#
_symmetry.space_group_name_H-M   'P 1'
#
loop_
_entity.id
_entity.type
_entity.pdbx_description
1 polymer ?
#
loop_
_entity_poly.entity_id
_entity_poly.type
_entity_poly.pdbx_seq_one_letter_code
_entity_poly.pdbx_strand_id
1 'polypeptide(L)'
;TECAMQVRNFVLRNIKAYSVLINHYNTYKQLPNPFSQGKLFYRRSGGELVVEYDDVEVFSSDYHDAFSMLFEGRWWETLVADAVSRWANGRYEVWTNVRFEPKAEAERYDKNEVDVLVNIGNVLLFVECKSGMFNQDNLYKLSSVSHTYGSYKSKSVIVSFRDNVIRPDLEEKAREMHVKLFVPNRQLSNIGVELDKIVKSLNA
;
A
#
# COMPACT_ATOMS: atom_id res chain seq x y z
N THR A 1 -8.56 8.01 -7.89
CA THR A 1 -8.35 6.73 -8.60
C THR A 1 -7.62 6.93 -9.93
N GLU A 2 -7.94 7.97 -10.73
CA GLU A 2 -7.32 8.18 -12.04
C GLU A 2 -5.80 8.37 -11.96
N CYS A 3 -5.30 9.29 -11.14
CA CYS A 3 -3.87 9.49 -10.92
C CYS A 3 -3.17 8.20 -10.44
N ALA A 4 -3.80 7.44 -9.53
CA ALA A 4 -3.27 6.15 -9.08
C ALA A 4 -3.13 5.13 -10.22
N MET A 5 -4.05 5.12 -11.18
CA MET A 5 -3.97 4.28 -12.38
C MET A 5 -2.86 4.74 -13.33
N GLN A 6 -2.66 6.05 -13.48
CA GLN A 6 -1.56 6.61 -14.26
C GLN A 6 -0.21 6.21 -13.65
N VAL A 7 -0.03 6.38 -12.34
CA VAL A 7 1.19 5.95 -11.62
C VAL A 7 1.41 4.44 -11.78
N ARG A 8 0.38 3.62 -11.58
CA ARG A 8 0.47 2.18 -11.80
C ARG A 8 0.96 1.83 -13.22
N ASN A 9 0.39 2.46 -14.24
CA ASN A 9 0.77 2.23 -15.63
C ASN A 9 2.23 2.63 -15.89
N PHE A 10 2.66 3.76 -15.34
CA PHE A 10 4.06 4.18 -15.36
C PHE A 10 4.96 3.13 -14.70
N VAL A 11 4.64 2.70 -13.47
CA VAL A 11 5.43 1.70 -12.71
C VAL A 11 5.55 0.39 -13.48
N LEU A 12 4.45 -0.11 -14.05
CA LEU A 12 4.45 -1.38 -14.78
C LEU A 12 5.26 -1.33 -16.08
N ARG A 13 5.25 -0.20 -16.77
CA ARG A 13 5.96 -0.03 -18.04
C ARG A 13 7.42 0.38 -17.86
N ASN A 14 7.72 1.11 -16.78
CA ASN A 14 9.01 1.76 -16.56
C ASN A 14 9.59 1.41 -15.18
N ILE A 15 9.58 0.14 -14.80
CA ILE A 15 9.98 -0.33 -13.46
C ILE A 15 11.41 0.10 -13.08
N LYS A 16 12.32 0.18 -14.05
CA LYS A 16 13.71 0.63 -13.82
C LYS A 16 13.75 2.11 -13.44
N ALA A 17 13.06 2.97 -14.21
CA ALA A 17 12.96 4.40 -13.93
C ALA A 17 12.30 4.64 -12.54
N TYR A 18 11.19 3.98 -12.27
CA TYR A 18 10.51 4.04 -10.98
C TYR A 18 11.44 3.62 -9.83
N SER A 19 12.18 2.51 -10.00
CA SER A 19 13.08 2.03 -8.94
C SER A 19 14.21 3.02 -8.63
N VAL A 20 14.76 3.70 -9.63
CA VAL A 20 15.78 4.74 -9.43
C VAL A 20 15.21 5.92 -8.64
N LEU A 21 14.03 6.42 -9.04
CA LEU A 21 13.35 7.52 -8.34
C LEU A 21 13.07 7.18 -6.88
N ILE A 22 12.44 6.02 -6.63
CA ILE A 22 12.04 5.60 -5.30
C ILE A 22 13.25 5.32 -4.41
N ASN A 23 14.30 4.70 -4.93
CA ASN A 23 15.51 4.44 -4.15
C ASN A 23 16.17 5.76 -3.72
N HIS A 24 16.26 6.73 -4.64
CA HIS A 24 16.80 8.04 -4.31
C HIS A 24 15.96 8.74 -3.24
N TYR A 25 14.63 8.81 -3.44
CA TYR A 25 13.72 9.41 -2.47
C TYR A 25 13.79 8.73 -1.09
N ASN A 26 13.81 7.42 -1.04
CA ASN A 26 13.88 6.68 0.22
C ASN A 26 15.20 6.88 0.96
N THR A 27 16.31 7.05 0.22
CA THR A 27 17.64 7.27 0.81
C THR A 27 17.76 8.65 1.40
N TYR A 28 17.32 9.67 0.69
CA TYR A 28 17.55 11.07 1.08
C TYR A 28 16.31 11.76 1.65
N LYS A 29 15.12 11.12 1.60
CA LYS A 29 13.81 11.67 1.99
C LYS A 29 13.42 12.96 1.28
N GLN A 30 14.10 13.25 0.19
CA GLN A 30 13.86 14.39 -0.69
C GLN A 30 14.31 14.05 -2.10
N LEU A 31 13.77 14.77 -3.07
CA LEU A 31 14.21 14.70 -4.45
C LEU A 31 14.58 16.13 -4.90
N PRO A 32 15.80 16.36 -5.40
CA PRO A 32 16.14 17.63 -6.03
C PRO A 32 15.13 17.98 -7.13
N ASN A 33 14.91 19.25 -7.36
CA ASN A 33 14.01 19.72 -8.42
C ASN A 33 14.69 20.79 -9.29
N PRO A 34 15.09 20.50 -10.51
CA PRO A 34 14.96 19.20 -11.19
C PRO A 34 15.94 18.13 -10.66
N PHE A 35 15.64 16.87 -10.92
CA PHE A 35 16.49 15.72 -10.64
C PHE A 35 16.86 15.04 -11.96
N SER A 36 18.15 14.67 -12.11
CA SER A 36 18.63 13.91 -13.27
C SER A 36 19.62 12.85 -12.82
N GLN A 37 19.44 11.63 -13.30
CA GLN A 37 20.36 10.52 -13.08
C GLN A 37 20.34 9.55 -14.27
N GLY A 38 21.43 9.53 -15.04
CA GLY A 38 21.54 8.74 -16.26
C GLY A 38 20.48 9.16 -17.29
N LYS A 39 19.61 8.23 -17.67
CA LYS A 39 18.51 8.46 -18.63
C LYS A 39 17.23 9.01 -17.97
N LEU A 40 17.23 9.17 -16.66
CA LEU A 40 16.07 9.59 -15.90
C LEU A 40 16.14 11.09 -15.63
N PHE A 41 15.05 11.77 -15.92
CA PHE A 41 14.83 13.16 -15.56
C PHE A 41 13.49 13.31 -14.84
N TYR A 42 13.45 14.14 -13.82
CA TYR A 42 12.26 14.48 -13.05
C TYR A 42 12.22 15.98 -12.83
N ARG A 43 11.05 16.57 -12.96
CA ARG A 43 10.79 17.95 -12.57
C ARG A 43 9.41 18.12 -11.96
N ARG A 44 9.29 19.11 -11.09
CA ARG A 44 8.02 19.60 -10.57
C ARG A 44 7.98 21.11 -10.74
N SER A 45 7.00 21.62 -11.47
CA SER A 45 6.85 23.07 -11.74
C SER A 45 5.37 23.41 -11.94
N GLY A 46 4.91 24.52 -11.36
CA GLY A 46 3.54 25.01 -11.54
C GLY A 46 2.44 24.07 -11.08
N GLY A 47 2.75 23.10 -10.20
CA GLY A 47 1.82 22.05 -9.77
C GLY A 47 1.92 20.78 -10.60
N GLU A 48 2.54 20.83 -11.76
CA GLU A 48 2.78 19.65 -12.61
C GLU A 48 4.02 18.88 -12.17
N LEU A 49 3.91 17.55 -12.18
CA LEU A 49 5.01 16.61 -11.96
C LEU A 49 5.25 15.84 -13.25
N VAL A 50 6.48 15.86 -13.75
CA VAL A 50 6.89 15.20 -15.01
C VAL A 50 8.06 14.28 -14.74
N VAL A 51 8.01 13.08 -15.33
CA VAL A 51 9.10 12.10 -15.36
C VAL A 51 9.39 11.74 -16.81
N GLU A 52 10.63 11.89 -17.20
CA GLU A 52 11.15 11.48 -18.50
C GLU A 52 12.17 10.34 -18.32
N TYR A 53 12.19 9.43 -19.27
CA TYR A 53 13.17 8.35 -19.31
C TYR A 53 13.61 8.16 -20.77
N ASP A 54 14.94 8.27 -21.00
CA ASP A 54 15.53 8.20 -22.34
C ASP A 54 14.94 9.27 -23.29
N ASP A 55 14.83 10.51 -22.77
CA ASP A 55 14.28 11.69 -23.44
C ASP A 55 12.79 11.56 -23.86
N VAL A 56 12.08 10.60 -23.29
CA VAL A 56 10.63 10.39 -23.51
C VAL A 56 9.87 10.65 -22.23
N GLU A 57 8.83 11.48 -22.27
CA GLU A 57 7.90 11.62 -21.16
C GLU A 57 7.19 10.30 -20.90
N VAL A 58 7.42 9.73 -19.71
CA VAL A 58 6.85 8.44 -19.31
C VAL A 58 5.77 8.58 -18.24
N PHE A 59 5.70 9.75 -17.60
CA PHE A 59 4.66 10.11 -16.67
C PHE A 59 4.56 11.62 -16.54
N SER A 60 3.35 12.16 -16.58
CA SER A 60 3.06 13.53 -16.16
C SER A 60 1.71 13.59 -15.45
N SER A 61 1.58 14.49 -14.48
CA SER A 61 0.34 14.73 -13.76
C SER A 61 0.35 16.11 -13.09
N ASP A 62 -0.76 16.80 -13.23
CA ASP A 62 -1.08 18.06 -12.54
C ASP A 62 -1.91 17.84 -11.25
N TYR A 63 -2.18 16.58 -10.92
CA TYR A 63 -2.91 16.24 -9.71
C TYR A 63 -2.14 16.68 -8.47
N HIS A 64 -2.80 17.41 -7.55
CA HIS A 64 -2.14 18.03 -6.40
C HIS A 64 -1.39 17.03 -5.50
N ASP A 65 -1.88 15.78 -5.40
CA ASP A 65 -1.25 14.69 -4.63
C ASP A 65 -0.35 13.76 -5.48
N ALA A 66 -0.05 14.12 -6.75
CA ALA A 66 0.75 13.26 -7.63
C ALA A 66 2.10 12.86 -7.02
N PHE A 67 2.70 13.75 -6.24
CA PHE A 67 3.94 13.45 -5.52
C PHE A 67 3.75 12.33 -4.50
N SER A 68 2.78 12.46 -3.59
CA SER A 68 2.49 11.43 -2.60
C SER A 68 2.04 10.12 -3.26
N MET A 69 1.25 10.20 -4.32
CA MET A 69 0.90 9.03 -5.12
C MET A 69 2.14 8.31 -5.61
N LEU A 70 3.07 9.02 -6.24
CA LEU A 70 4.24 8.41 -6.86
C LEU A 70 5.29 7.95 -5.84
N PHE A 71 5.63 8.78 -4.84
CA PHE A 71 6.79 8.58 -3.98
C PHE A 71 6.46 7.95 -2.62
N GLU A 72 5.25 8.13 -2.09
CA GLU A 72 4.84 7.61 -0.78
C GLU A 72 4.03 6.31 -0.87
N GLY A 73 3.80 5.81 -2.08
CA GLY A 73 3.10 4.54 -2.31
C GLY A 73 1.57 4.64 -2.27
N ARG A 74 1.01 5.85 -2.09
CA ARG A 74 -0.45 6.07 -1.99
C ARG A 74 -1.24 5.61 -3.20
N TRP A 75 -0.61 5.53 -4.37
CA TRP A 75 -1.25 4.96 -5.56
C TRP A 75 -1.69 3.51 -5.34
N TRP A 76 -0.86 2.71 -4.64
CA TRP A 76 -1.17 1.31 -4.37
C TRP A 76 -2.28 1.17 -3.33
N GLU A 77 -2.18 1.92 -2.24
CA GLU A 77 -3.22 2.01 -1.20
C GLU A 77 -4.57 2.38 -1.81
N THR A 78 -4.61 3.42 -2.67
CA THR A 78 -5.83 3.87 -3.36
C THR A 78 -6.44 2.76 -4.23
N LEU A 79 -5.62 2.03 -5.00
CA LEU A 79 -6.12 0.97 -5.87
C LEU A 79 -6.59 -0.26 -5.10
N VAL A 80 -5.89 -0.63 -4.02
CA VAL A 80 -6.32 -1.72 -3.14
C VAL A 80 -7.62 -1.35 -2.42
N ALA A 81 -7.70 -0.15 -1.85
CA ALA A 81 -8.91 0.34 -1.18
C ALA A 81 -10.12 0.34 -2.11
N ASP A 82 -9.96 0.79 -3.35
CA ASP A 82 -11.02 0.76 -4.37
C ASP A 82 -11.45 -0.69 -4.71
N ALA A 83 -10.49 -1.61 -4.85
CA ALA A 83 -10.77 -3.01 -5.11
C ALA A 83 -11.50 -3.69 -3.94
N VAL A 84 -11.09 -3.39 -2.69
CA VAL A 84 -11.76 -3.86 -1.47
C VAL A 84 -13.16 -3.30 -1.36
N SER A 85 -13.34 -2.01 -1.63
CA SER A 85 -14.67 -1.36 -1.59
C SER A 85 -15.63 -1.95 -2.62
N ARG A 86 -15.16 -2.22 -3.84
CA ARG A 86 -15.97 -2.91 -4.86
C ARG A 86 -16.33 -4.35 -4.44
N TRP A 87 -15.41 -5.08 -3.84
CA TRP A 87 -15.70 -6.41 -3.31
C TRP A 87 -16.73 -6.35 -2.18
N ALA A 88 -16.58 -5.41 -1.26
CA ALA A 88 -17.52 -5.22 -0.15
C ALA A 88 -18.93 -4.89 -0.65
N ASN A 89 -19.05 -4.07 -1.71
CA ASN A 89 -20.29 -3.76 -2.43
C ASN A 89 -21.51 -3.51 -1.50
N GLY A 90 -21.31 -2.71 -0.45
CA GLY A 90 -22.33 -2.41 0.55
C GLY A 90 -22.65 -3.53 1.54
N ARG A 91 -22.07 -4.74 1.38
CA ARG A 91 -22.23 -5.85 2.34
C ARG A 91 -21.43 -5.61 3.63
N TYR A 92 -20.34 -4.89 3.51
CA TYR A 92 -19.39 -4.62 4.60
C TYR A 92 -19.05 -3.12 4.59
N GLU A 93 -18.82 -2.59 5.79
CA GLU A 93 -18.28 -1.24 5.93
C GLU A 93 -16.77 -1.25 5.68
N VAL A 94 -16.30 -0.29 4.90
CA VAL A 94 -14.88 -0.14 4.53
C VAL A 94 -14.41 1.26 4.90
N TRP A 95 -13.38 1.34 5.71
CA TRP A 95 -12.72 2.59 6.06
C TRP A 95 -11.27 2.58 5.55
N THR A 96 -10.78 3.74 5.16
CA THR A 96 -9.41 3.92 4.66
C THR A 96 -8.63 4.87 5.54
N ASN A 97 -7.30 4.69 5.62
CA ASN A 97 -6.40 5.51 6.43
C ASN A 97 -6.86 5.62 7.88
N VAL A 98 -7.25 4.49 8.46
CA VAL A 98 -7.81 4.44 9.82
C VAL A 98 -6.69 4.61 10.83
N ARG A 99 -6.84 5.60 11.71
CA ARG A 99 -5.92 5.87 12.81
C ARG A 99 -6.56 5.51 14.13
N PHE A 100 -5.85 4.71 14.91
CA PHE A 100 -6.26 4.33 16.24
C PHE A 100 -5.52 5.20 17.26
N GLU A 101 -6.27 5.97 18.04
CA GLU A 101 -5.70 6.79 19.09
C GLU A 101 -5.76 6.03 20.44
N PRO A 102 -4.65 5.93 21.18
CA PRO A 102 -4.66 5.36 22.51
C PRO A 102 -5.48 6.24 23.45
N LYS A 103 -6.26 5.63 24.36
CA LYS A 103 -7.11 6.35 25.32
C LYS A 103 -6.36 7.15 26.39
N ALA A 104 -5.06 6.99 26.53
CA ALA A 104 -4.23 7.67 27.51
C ALA A 104 -3.39 8.76 26.84
N GLU A 105 -3.18 9.88 27.55
CA GLU A 105 -2.44 11.10 27.15
C GLU A 105 -0.95 10.91 26.80
N ALA A 106 -0.55 9.80 26.24
CA ALA A 106 0.82 9.55 25.86
C ALA A 106 1.11 10.22 24.51
N GLU A 107 1.59 11.43 24.52
CA GLU A 107 1.97 12.28 23.39
C GLU A 107 3.06 11.69 22.44
N ARG A 108 3.44 10.43 22.58
CA ARG A 108 4.62 9.85 21.92
C ARG A 108 4.44 8.50 21.21
N TYR A 109 3.23 8.04 20.98
CA TYR A 109 3.08 6.80 20.22
C TYR A 109 2.85 7.10 18.75
N ASP A 110 3.66 6.49 17.89
CA ASP A 110 3.40 6.43 16.46
C ASP A 110 1.95 6.03 16.26
N LYS A 111 1.20 6.90 15.58
CA LYS A 111 -0.22 6.67 15.32
C LYS A 111 -0.34 5.33 14.62
N ASN A 112 -1.02 4.39 15.25
CA ASN A 112 -1.32 3.10 14.65
C ASN A 112 -2.29 3.35 13.49
N GLU A 113 -1.78 3.32 12.29
CA GLU A 113 -2.53 3.53 11.05
C GLU A 113 -2.63 2.22 10.29
N VAL A 114 -3.79 1.98 9.71
CA VAL A 114 -4.09 0.85 8.83
C VAL A 114 -4.67 1.40 7.53
N ASP A 115 -4.15 0.96 6.40
CA ASP A 115 -4.50 1.52 5.10
C ASP A 115 -5.97 1.25 4.75
N VAL A 116 -6.46 0.03 5.01
CA VAL A 116 -7.88 -0.31 4.84
C VAL A 116 -8.35 -1.18 6.01
N LEU A 117 -9.49 -0.83 6.57
CA LEU A 117 -10.17 -1.60 7.60
C LEU A 117 -11.56 -1.99 7.12
N VAL A 118 -11.89 -3.28 7.23
CA VAL A 118 -13.22 -3.78 6.84
C VAL A 118 -13.93 -4.36 8.04
N ASN A 119 -15.16 -3.91 8.29
CA ASN A 119 -16.06 -4.47 9.30
C ASN A 119 -16.91 -5.58 8.69
N ILE A 120 -16.66 -6.79 9.14
CA ILE A 120 -17.39 -8.01 8.71
C ILE A 120 -18.30 -8.46 9.86
N GLY A 121 -19.21 -7.57 10.26
CA GLY A 121 -20.06 -7.79 11.43
C GLY A 121 -19.30 -7.60 12.75
N ASN A 122 -19.00 -8.69 13.45
CA ASN A 122 -18.27 -8.68 14.74
C ASN A 122 -16.77 -8.95 14.59
N VAL A 123 -16.27 -8.92 13.38
CA VAL A 123 -14.86 -9.21 13.07
C VAL A 123 -14.30 -8.09 12.19
N LEU A 124 -13.09 -7.67 12.48
CA LEU A 124 -12.37 -6.70 11.69
C LEU A 124 -11.32 -7.39 10.81
N LEU A 125 -11.23 -6.95 9.56
CA LEU A 125 -10.15 -7.31 8.64
C LEU A 125 -9.25 -6.09 8.45
N PHE A 126 -8.00 -6.25 8.86
CA PHE A 126 -6.95 -5.23 8.76
C PHE A 126 -6.14 -5.47 7.49
N VAL A 127 -6.10 -4.48 6.61
CA VAL A 127 -5.39 -4.56 5.33
C VAL A 127 -4.30 -3.50 5.29
N GLU A 128 -3.07 -3.94 5.12
CA GLU A 128 -1.88 -3.09 4.94
C GLU A 128 -1.40 -3.22 3.49
N CYS A 129 -1.08 -2.12 2.84
CA CYS A 129 -0.68 -2.06 1.44
C CYS A 129 0.82 -1.80 1.31
N LYS A 130 1.52 -2.58 0.52
CA LYS A 130 2.96 -2.41 0.29
C LYS A 130 3.28 -2.37 -1.20
N SER A 131 3.63 -1.18 -1.70
CA SER A 131 4.06 -0.99 -3.09
C SER A 131 5.56 -1.31 -3.30
N GLY A 132 6.35 -1.29 -2.24
CA GLY A 132 7.79 -1.53 -2.21
C GLY A 132 8.21 -2.65 -1.28
N MET A 133 9.47 -2.58 -0.84
CA MET A 133 10.02 -3.52 0.16
C MET A 133 9.35 -3.33 1.51
N PHE A 134 9.14 -4.42 2.23
CA PHE A 134 8.71 -4.43 3.61
C PHE A 134 9.50 -5.49 4.40
N ASN A 135 9.46 -5.41 5.72
CA ASN A 135 10.25 -6.24 6.62
C ASN A 135 9.37 -6.81 7.75
N GLN A 136 10.01 -7.49 8.69
CA GLN A 136 9.32 -8.08 9.84
C GLN A 136 8.64 -7.03 10.73
N ASP A 137 9.18 -5.79 10.82
CA ASP A 137 8.57 -4.74 11.64
C ASP A 137 7.17 -4.37 11.14
N ASN A 138 6.95 -4.43 9.82
CA ASN A 138 5.62 -4.21 9.24
C ASN A 138 4.64 -5.32 9.67
N LEU A 139 5.11 -6.56 9.75
CA LEU A 139 4.31 -7.69 10.28
C LEU A 139 3.99 -7.49 11.76
N TYR A 140 5.00 -7.14 12.58
CA TYR A 140 4.82 -6.87 14.01
C TYR A 140 3.82 -5.75 14.24
N LYS A 141 3.97 -4.63 13.52
CA LYS A 141 3.05 -3.49 13.59
C LYS A 141 1.61 -3.91 13.31
N LEU A 142 1.39 -4.56 12.16
CA LEU A 142 0.04 -4.95 11.74
C LEU A 142 -0.58 -5.99 12.70
N SER A 143 0.19 -6.99 13.13
CA SER A 143 -0.25 -7.98 14.10
C SER A 143 -0.60 -7.34 15.45
N SER A 144 0.24 -6.43 15.94
CA SER A 144 -0.02 -5.70 17.19
C SER A 144 -1.29 -4.86 17.12
N VAL A 145 -1.48 -4.11 16.03
CA VAL A 145 -2.67 -3.28 15.83
C VAL A 145 -3.93 -4.15 15.77
N SER A 146 -3.90 -5.24 15.01
CA SER A 146 -5.04 -6.13 14.89
C SER A 146 -5.38 -6.86 16.20
N HIS A 147 -4.37 -7.19 17.00
CA HIS A 147 -4.57 -7.79 18.32
C HIS A 147 -5.15 -6.79 19.34
N THR A 148 -4.67 -5.54 19.29
CA THR A 148 -5.07 -4.50 20.24
C THR A 148 -6.48 -3.97 19.99
N TYR A 149 -6.83 -3.75 18.71
CA TYR A 149 -8.09 -3.09 18.33
C TYR A 149 -9.11 -4.03 17.70
N GLY A 150 -8.69 -5.22 17.31
CA GLY A 150 -9.56 -6.26 16.80
C GLY A 150 -10.03 -7.24 17.88
N SER A 151 -10.88 -8.17 17.50
CA SER A 151 -11.21 -9.34 18.32
C SER A 151 -10.21 -10.48 18.05
N TYR A 152 -10.25 -11.54 18.87
CA TYR A 152 -9.44 -12.75 18.63
C TYR A 152 -9.70 -13.42 17.28
N LYS A 153 -10.85 -13.15 16.65
CA LYS A 153 -11.20 -13.61 15.29
C LYS A 153 -10.73 -12.70 14.18
N SER A 154 -10.26 -11.48 14.50
CA SER A 154 -9.82 -10.51 13.50
C SER A 154 -8.69 -11.08 12.65
N LYS A 155 -8.61 -10.65 11.41
CA LYS A 155 -7.63 -11.10 10.43
C LYS A 155 -6.82 -9.93 9.93
N SER A 156 -5.58 -10.24 9.55
CA SER A 156 -4.63 -9.27 9.00
C SER A 156 -4.09 -9.76 7.68
N VAL A 157 -4.04 -8.87 6.71
CA VAL A 157 -3.46 -9.16 5.40
C VAL A 157 -2.54 -8.03 4.95
N ILE A 158 -1.36 -8.38 4.45
CA ILE A 158 -0.50 -7.46 3.70
C ILE A 158 -0.73 -7.73 2.22
N VAL A 159 -1.18 -6.70 1.50
CA VAL A 159 -1.36 -6.73 0.05
C VAL A 159 -0.13 -6.10 -0.59
N SER A 160 0.77 -6.94 -1.10
CA SER A 160 2.01 -6.51 -1.73
C SER A 160 1.84 -6.34 -3.24
N PHE A 161 2.42 -5.27 -3.79
CA PHE A 161 2.46 -5.07 -5.25
C PHE A 161 3.42 -6.05 -5.94
N ARG A 162 4.47 -6.51 -5.25
CA ARG A 162 5.53 -7.34 -5.80
C ARG A 162 5.64 -8.68 -5.06
N ASP A 163 5.77 -9.76 -5.81
CA ASP A 163 6.05 -11.09 -5.30
C ASP A 163 7.50 -11.26 -4.82
N ASN A 164 8.45 -10.68 -5.56
CA ASN A 164 9.88 -10.82 -5.29
C ASN A 164 10.37 -10.16 -4.00
N VAL A 165 9.52 -9.45 -3.28
CA VAL A 165 9.83 -8.89 -1.95
C VAL A 165 9.45 -9.84 -0.82
N ILE A 166 8.65 -10.87 -1.13
CA ILE A 166 8.21 -11.89 -0.19
C ILE A 166 9.26 -13.00 -0.15
N ARG A 167 10.08 -12.98 0.89
CA ARG A 167 11.12 -13.98 1.12
C ARG A 167 10.60 -15.11 2.01
N PRO A 168 11.19 -16.31 1.96
CA PRO A 168 10.75 -17.45 2.78
C PRO A 168 10.74 -17.16 4.29
N ASP A 169 11.74 -16.42 4.80
CA ASP A 169 11.81 -16.02 6.21
C ASP A 169 10.67 -15.08 6.61
N LEU A 170 10.24 -14.23 5.67
CA LEU A 170 9.13 -13.30 5.87
C LEU A 170 7.78 -14.03 5.82
N GLU A 171 7.64 -15.02 4.94
CA GLU A 171 6.44 -15.88 4.88
C GLU A 171 6.27 -16.74 6.14
N GLU A 172 7.37 -17.31 6.65
CA GLU A 172 7.35 -18.05 7.89
C GLU A 172 6.92 -17.18 9.05
N LYS A 173 7.54 -15.99 9.15
CA LYS A 173 7.19 -15.01 10.19
C LYS A 173 5.75 -14.53 10.10
N ALA A 174 5.26 -14.28 8.91
CA ALA A 174 3.85 -13.90 8.71
C ALA A 174 2.88 -15.00 9.18
N ARG A 175 3.20 -16.28 8.91
CA ARG A 175 2.41 -17.43 9.43
C ARG A 175 2.39 -17.49 10.95
N GLU A 176 3.55 -17.33 11.60
CA GLU A 176 3.66 -17.29 13.07
C GLU A 176 2.77 -16.19 13.67
N MET A 177 2.70 -15.05 12.99
CA MET A 177 1.97 -13.87 13.44
C MET A 177 0.52 -13.82 12.96
N HIS A 178 0.05 -14.87 12.30
CA HIS A 178 -1.29 -14.94 11.70
C HIS A 178 -1.61 -13.78 10.74
N VAL A 179 -0.57 -13.25 10.07
CA VAL A 179 -0.69 -12.24 9.01
C VAL A 179 -0.64 -12.93 7.65
N LYS A 180 -1.65 -12.75 6.84
CA LYS A 180 -1.67 -13.25 5.48
C LYS A 180 -0.85 -12.36 4.56
N LEU A 181 0.04 -12.94 3.75
CA LEU A 181 0.69 -12.24 2.65
C LEU A 181 -0.06 -12.55 1.36
N PHE A 182 -0.37 -11.54 0.58
CA PHE A 182 -1.10 -11.67 -0.67
C PHE A 182 -0.54 -10.75 -1.75
N VAL A 183 -0.26 -11.30 -2.92
CA VAL A 183 0.14 -10.57 -4.12
C VAL A 183 -0.98 -10.71 -5.14
N PRO A 184 -1.74 -9.66 -5.39
CA PRO A 184 -2.80 -9.72 -6.39
C PRO A 184 -2.23 -9.76 -7.80
N ASN A 185 -3.05 -10.22 -8.74
CA ASN A 185 -2.72 -10.08 -10.15
C ASN A 185 -2.66 -8.60 -10.56
N ARG A 186 -2.06 -8.33 -11.73
CA ARG A 186 -1.86 -6.96 -12.23
C ARG A 186 -3.14 -6.12 -12.32
N GLN A 187 -4.29 -6.75 -12.43
CA GLN A 187 -5.60 -6.09 -12.59
C GLN A 187 -6.35 -5.96 -11.26
N LEU A 188 -5.81 -6.49 -10.16
CA LEU A 188 -6.46 -6.57 -8.85
C LEU A 188 -7.78 -7.38 -8.85
N SER A 189 -8.07 -8.12 -9.92
CA SER A 189 -9.34 -8.83 -10.08
C SER A 189 -9.47 -10.03 -9.13
N ASN A 190 -8.36 -10.57 -8.60
CA ASN A 190 -8.36 -11.69 -7.67
C ASN A 190 -8.41 -11.28 -6.19
N ILE A 191 -8.39 -9.99 -5.88
CA ILE A 191 -8.52 -9.48 -4.50
C ILE A 191 -9.80 -10.01 -3.85
N GLY A 192 -10.94 -9.86 -4.52
CA GLY A 192 -12.23 -10.31 -3.99
C GLY A 192 -12.26 -11.81 -3.68
N VAL A 193 -11.69 -12.63 -4.56
CA VAL A 193 -11.59 -14.08 -4.35
C VAL A 193 -10.78 -14.42 -3.09
N GLU A 194 -9.68 -13.70 -2.87
CA GLU A 194 -8.84 -13.93 -1.70
C GLU A 194 -9.52 -13.45 -0.40
N LEU A 195 -10.19 -12.30 -0.44
CA LEU A 195 -10.96 -11.81 0.68
C LEU A 195 -12.14 -12.73 1.03
N ASP A 196 -12.83 -13.32 0.03
CA ASP A 196 -13.87 -14.30 0.27
C ASP A 196 -13.35 -15.57 0.99
N LYS A 197 -12.11 -16.01 0.67
CA LYS A 197 -11.48 -17.14 1.39
C LYS A 197 -11.21 -16.76 2.85
N ILE A 198 -10.72 -15.55 3.11
CA ILE A 198 -10.48 -15.07 4.47
C ILE A 198 -11.81 -15.02 5.24
N VAL A 199 -12.86 -14.45 4.66
CA VAL A 199 -14.19 -14.37 5.29
C VAL A 199 -14.77 -15.75 5.57
N LYS A 200 -14.66 -16.69 4.64
CA LYS A 200 -15.10 -18.08 4.86
C LYS A 200 -14.36 -18.76 6.02
N SER A 201 -13.07 -18.48 6.19
CA SER A 201 -12.29 -19.01 7.31
C SER A 201 -12.66 -18.45 8.68
N LEU A 202 -13.45 -17.37 8.73
CA LEU A 202 -13.97 -16.79 9.97
C LEU A 202 -15.21 -17.53 10.48
N ASN A 203 -15.91 -18.22 9.59
CA ASN A 203 -17.17 -18.91 9.87
C ASN A 203 -16.97 -20.44 10.04
N ALA A 204 -15.74 -20.92 9.89
CA ALA A 204 -15.36 -22.31 10.12
C ALA A 204 -14.77 -22.50 11.52
#